data_448405f3b234fb806012b0b1c3815d2f
#
_entry.id   448405f3b234fb806012b0b1c3815d2f
#
_cell.length_a   1.000
_cell.length_b   1.000
_cell.length_c   1.000
_cell.angle_alpha   90.00
_cell.angle_beta   90.00
_cell.angle_gamma   90.00
#
_symmetry.space_group_name_H-M   'P 1'
#
loop_
_entity.id
_entity.type
_entity.pdbx_description
1 polymer ?
#
loop_
_entity_poly.entity_id
_entity_poly.type
_entity_poly.pdbx_seq_one_letter_code
_entity_poly.pdbx_strand_id
1 'polypeptide(L)'
;DNMPTGLAKKMGAEELVCVDLEGVGITRPNLTGLPTTMVRSYWELGDILHFDPDTARRNVELGYYDTLRAFGRVRGCAYAVDNGPDSSADAAAFRARFDAVQKAVREKYPVTLTADAALLLARMKDAELAPLETVAEDVGVDPTVYYTTRTLGQAFLDKCDRARMAGFAPLFAGSADAGRAALAALLPNTFLQALVWQALTAPELPEVTEHEDL
;
A
#
# COMPACT_ATOMS: atom_id res chain seq x y z
N ASP A 1 7.83 -31.49 -2.27
CA ASP A 1 8.13 -30.18 -2.87
C ASP A 1 6.80 -29.52 -3.23
N ASN A 2 6.55 -28.36 -2.62
CA ASN A 2 5.28 -27.64 -2.82
C ASN A 2 5.23 -26.92 -4.20
N MET A 3 6.39 -26.79 -4.87
CA MET A 3 6.50 -26.09 -6.13
C MET A 3 7.43 -26.86 -7.11
N PRO A 4 6.91 -27.92 -7.78
CA PRO A 4 7.73 -28.87 -8.53
C PRO A 4 8.14 -28.33 -9.91
N THR A 5 8.77 -27.15 -9.96
CA THR A 5 9.18 -26.46 -11.19
C THR A 5 10.13 -27.30 -12.06
N GLY A 6 11.05 -28.05 -11.43
CA GLY A 6 11.95 -28.95 -12.14
C GLY A 6 11.24 -30.10 -12.86
N LEU A 7 10.11 -30.58 -12.34
CA LEU A 7 9.29 -31.58 -13.01
C LEU A 7 8.58 -30.97 -14.22
N ALA A 8 7.99 -29.79 -14.09
CA ALA A 8 7.34 -29.09 -15.19
C ALA A 8 8.31 -28.87 -16.36
N LYS A 9 9.55 -28.44 -16.09
CA LYS A 9 10.59 -28.34 -17.13
C LYS A 9 10.88 -29.67 -17.80
N LYS A 10 11.00 -30.76 -17.05
CA LYS A 10 11.22 -32.11 -17.62
C LYS A 10 10.05 -32.58 -18.51
N MET A 11 8.84 -32.09 -18.25
CA MET A 11 7.66 -32.36 -19.04
C MET A 11 7.52 -31.42 -20.26
N GLY A 12 8.49 -30.54 -20.50
CA GLY A 12 8.56 -29.69 -21.69
C GLY A 12 7.95 -28.28 -21.49
N ALA A 13 7.73 -27.84 -20.25
CA ALA A 13 7.30 -26.46 -20.02
C ALA A 13 8.39 -25.48 -20.47
N GLU A 14 8.01 -24.44 -21.20
CA GLU A 14 8.87 -23.33 -21.66
C GLU A 14 8.71 -22.07 -20.79
N GLU A 15 7.59 -21.95 -20.09
CA GLU A 15 7.25 -20.87 -19.17
C GLU A 15 6.54 -21.45 -17.93
N LEU A 16 6.65 -20.78 -16.80
CA LEU A 16 6.05 -21.21 -15.54
C LEU A 16 5.14 -20.10 -14.98
N VAL A 17 3.95 -20.47 -14.56
CA VAL A 17 3.13 -19.69 -13.64
C VAL A 17 3.07 -20.46 -12.33
N CYS A 18 3.63 -19.88 -11.27
CA CYS A 18 3.70 -20.51 -9.95
C CYS A 18 2.77 -19.77 -8.97
N VAL A 19 1.85 -20.50 -8.36
CA VAL A 19 0.97 -19.98 -7.31
C VAL A 19 1.50 -20.47 -5.96
N ASP A 20 1.90 -19.52 -5.11
CA ASP A 20 2.40 -19.80 -3.77
C ASP A 20 1.32 -19.43 -2.74
N LEU A 21 0.76 -20.45 -2.10
CA LEU A 21 -0.26 -20.29 -1.05
C LEU A 21 0.36 -20.26 0.36
N GLU A 22 1.69 -20.17 0.45
CA GLU A 22 2.44 -20.20 1.73
C GLU A 22 2.09 -21.41 2.62
N GLY A 23 1.69 -22.52 1.97
CA GLY A 23 1.33 -23.75 2.65
C GLY A 23 2.50 -24.38 3.41
N VAL A 24 2.18 -25.11 4.47
CA VAL A 24 3.17 -25.85 5.27
C VAL A 24 3.93 -26.85 4.39
N GLY A 25 5.26 -26.79 4.40
CA GLY A 25 6.11 -27.73 3.68
C GLY A 25 7.40 -27.10 3.16
N ILE A 26 8.12 -27.86 2.32
CA ILE A 26 9.38 -27.39 1.73
C ILE A 26 9.11 -26.85 0.34
N THR A 27 9.29 -25.55 0.17
CA THR A 27 9.35 -24.90 -1.15
C THR A 27 10.82 -24.77 -1.57
N ARG A 28 11.21 -25.44 -2.65
CA ARG A 28 12.56 -25.35 -3.19
C ARG A 28 12.68 -24.17 -4.14
N PRO A 29 13.86 -23.52 -4.21
CA PRO A 29 14.11 -22.46 -5.16
C PRO A 29 13.87 -22.94 -6.61
N ASN A 30 13.29 -22.07 -7.44
CA ASN A 30 13.19 -22.33 -8.87
C ASN A 30 14.56 -22.16 -9.53
N LEU A 31 15.20 -23.28 -9.87
CA LEU A 31 16.50 -23.33 -10.55
C LEU A 31 16.34 -23.74 -12.04
N THR A 32 15.17 -23.66 -12.62
CA THR A 32 14.90 -24.11 -13.99
C THR A 32 15.51 -23.19 -15.04
N GLY A 33 15.67 -21.90 -14.73
CA GLY A 33 16.05 -20.85 -15.70
C GLY A 33 14.92 -20.46 -16.66
N LEU A 34 13.71 -21.01 -16.49
CA LEU A 34 12.56 -20.64 -17.30
C LEU A 34 11.96 -19.31 -16.86
N PRO A 35 11.38 -18.51 -17.80
CA PRO A 35 10.55 -17.38 -17.44
C PRO A 35 9.47 -17.81 -16.45
N THR A 36 9.35 -17.09 -15.34
CA THR A 36 8.46 -17.51 -14.24
C THR A 36 7.68 -16.32 -13.71
N THR A 37 6.36 -16.41 -13.80
CA THR A 37 5.44 -15.49 -13.12
C THR A 37 5.06 -16.10 -11.78
N MET A 38 5.31 -15.37 -10.70
CA MET A 38 4.97 -15.79 -9.34
C MET A 38 3.70 -15.07 -8.88
N VAL A 39 2.66 -15.82 -8.55
CA VAL A 39 1.44 -15.34 -7.91
C VAL A 39 1.54 -15.65 -6.43
N ARG A 40 1.49 -14.61 -5.59
CA ARG A 40 1.56 -14.74 -4.13
C ARG A 40 0.63 -13.71 -3.50
N SER A 41 -0.08 -14.10 -2.45
CA SER A 41 -0.94 -13.19 -1.72
C SER A 41 -0.12 -12.26 -0.81
N TYR A 42 -0.57 -11.01 -0.71
CA TYR A 42 -0.15 -10.08 0.34
C TYR A 42 -0.87 -10.41 1.66
N TRP A 43 -2.12 -10.83 1.56
CA TRP A 43 -2.99 -11.09 2.70
C TRP A 43 -2.87 -12.52 3.18
N GLU A 44 -2.97 -12.70 4.50
CA GLU A 44 -3.11 -14.03 5.08
C GLU A 44 -4.39 -14.71 4.56
N LEU A 45 -4.22 -15.94 4.08
CA LEU A 45 -5.31 -16.74 3.50
C LEU A 45 -6.05 -17.59 4.55
N GLY A 46 -5.60 -17.55 5.80
CA GLY A 46 -6.15 -18.33 6.91
C GLY A 46 -5.54 -19.71 7.02
N ASP A 47 -6.04 -20.49 7.99
CA ASP A 47 -5.54 -21.84 8.28
C ASP A 47 -5.96 -22.83 7.19
N ILE A 48 -5.02 -23.64 6.72
CA ILE A 48 -5.20 -24.64 5.65
C ILE A 48 -6.26 -25.71 5.99
N LEU A 49 -6.52 -25.94 7.26
CA LEU A 49 -7.51 -26.93 7.73
C LEU A 49 -8.85 -26.30 8.16
N HIS A 50 -8.99 -24.99 8.07
CA HIS A 50 -10.22 -24.30 8.43
C HIS A 50 -11.08 -24.04 7.19
N PHE A 51 -12.15 -24.83 7.04
CA PHE A 51 -13.07 -24.74 5.90
C PHE A 51 -14.24 -23.80 6.22
N ASP A 52 -14.00 -22.50 6.10
CA ASP A 52 -15.00 -21.46 6.27
C ASP A 52 -15.42 -20.90 4.89
N PRO A 53 -16.73 -20.87 4.55
CA PRO A 53 -17.21 -20.42 3.25
C PRO A 53 -16.92 -18.95 2.96
N ASP A 54 -16.92 -18.10 3.98
CA ASP A 54 -16.68 -16.67 3.78
C ASP A 54 -15.20 -16.40 3.57
N THR A 55 -14.32 -17.05 4.32
CA THR A 55 -12.88 -17.06 4.09
C THR A 55 -12.54 -17.59 2.70
N ALA A 56 -13.17 -18.70 2.29
CA ALA A 56 -12.94 -19.27 0.96
C ALA A 56 -13.34 -18.29 -0.15
N ARG A 57 -14.51 -17.64 -0.04
CA ARG A 57 -14.97 -16.64 -1.01
C ARG A 57 -14.01 -15.45 -1.08
N ARG A 58 -13.61 -14.91 0.08
CA ARG A 58 -12.61 -13.84 0.17
C ARG A 58 -11.31 -14.24 -0.53
N ASN A 59 -10.80 -15.43 -0.28
CA ASN A 59 -9.54 -15.89 -0.85
C ASN A 59 -9.60 -16.09 -2.37
N VAL A 60 -10.76 -16.45 -2.93
CA VAL A 60 -10.95 -16.50 -4.39
C VAL A 60 -10.80 -15.11 -5.00
N GLU A 61 -11.43 -14.09 -4.42
CA GLU A 61 -11.30 -12.70 -4.88
C GLU A 61 -9.86 -12.19 -4.75
N LEU A 62 -9.21 -12.44 -3.62
CA LEU A 62 -7.80 -12.07 -3.41
C LEU A 62 -6.90 -12.74 -4.45
N GLY A 63 -7.05 -14.05 -4.68
CA GLY A 63 -6.26 -14.79 -5.67
C GLY A 63 -6.45 -14.28 -7.11
N TYR A 64 -7.67 -13.82 -7.45
CA TYR A 64 -7.94 -13.16 -8.72
C TYR A 64 -7.11 -11.87 -8.85
N TYR A 65 -7.14 -10.99 -7.85
CA TYR A 65 -6.37 -9.74 -7.86
C TYR A 65 -4.87 -9.96 -7.77
N ASP A 66 -4.41 -10.95 -7.01
CA ASP A 66 -2.99 -11.32 -6.95
C ASP A 66 -2.48 -11.78 -8.33
N THR A 67 -3.33 -12.52 -9.05
CA THR A 67 -3.02 -12.93 -10.43
C THR A 67 -2.93 -11.72 -11.36
N LEU A 68 -3.92 -10.82 -11.34
CA LEU A 68 -3.87 -9.59 -12.14
C LEU A 68 -2.61 -8.77 -11.84
N ARG A 69 -2.22 -8.68 -10.57
CA ARG A 69 -1.00 -7.97 -10.14
C ARG A 69 0.25 -8.65 -10.66
N ALA A 70 0.34 -9.97 -10.57
CA ALA A 70 1.48 -10.74 -11.06
C ALA A 70 1.70 -10.56 -12.57
N PHE A 71 0.61 -10.35 -13.33
CA PHE A 71 0.65 -10.06 -14.76
C PHE A 71 0.65 -8.54 -15.12
N GLY A 72 0.82 -7.66 -14.14
CA GLY A 72 0.91 -6.21 -14.36
C GLY A 72 -0.39 -5.56 -14.86
N ARG A 73 -1.54 -6.19 -14.61
CA ARG A 73 -2.86 -5.66 -15.01
C ARG A 73 -3.45 -4.69 -14.01
N VAL A 74 -2.98 -4.72 -12.78
CA VAL A 74 -3.30 -3.79 -11.70
C VAL A 74 -2.00 -3.40 -10.99
N ARG A 75 -2.03 -2.28 -10.29
CA ARG A 75 -0.95 -1.81 -9.42
C ARG A 75 -1.32 -2.01 -7.95
N GLY A 76 -0.44 -1.56 -7.04
CA GLY A 76 -0.56 -1.74 -5.59
C GLY A 76 0.03 -3.05 -5.10
N CYS A 77 0.12 -3.20 -3.80
CA CYS A 77 0.63 -4.40 -3.09
C CYS A 77 -0.48 -5.09 -2.32
N ALA A 78 -1.15 -4.37 -1.43
CA ALA A 78 -2.23 -4.87 -0.60
C ALA A 78 -3.59 -4.82 -1.31
N TYR A 79 -3.81 -3.80 -2.12
CA TYR A 79 -5.06 -3.55 -2.84
C TYR A 79 -4.87 -3.67 -4.34
N ALA A 80 -5.95 -4.07 -5.04
CA ALA A 80 -5.98 -4.04 -6.50
C ALA A 80 -6.36 -2.64 -6.97
N VAL A 81 -5.39 -1.87 -7.42
CA VAL A 81 -5.60 -0.50 -7.89
C VAL A 81 -5.42 -0.42 -9.39
N ASP A 82 -6.33 0.27 -10.05
CA ASP A 82 -6.29 0.52 -11.49
C ASP A 82 -4.95 1.13 -11.91
N ASN A 83 -4.34 0.61 -12.97
CA ASN A 83 -3.10 1.12 -13.54
C ASN A 83 -3.30 2.00 -14.78
N GLY A 84 -4.53 2.39 -15.07
CA GLY A 84 -4.84 3.34 -16.13
C GLY A 84 -4.23 4.73 -15.89
N PRO A 85 -4.14 5.56 -16.95
CA PRO A 85 -3.42 6.84 -16.88
C PRO A 85 -3.98 7.77 -15.80
N ASP A 86 -5.29 7.87 -15.64
CA ASP A 86 -5.92 8.76 -14.65
C ASP A 86 -5.61 8.32 -13.21
N SER A 87 -5.76 7.02 -12.92
CA SER A 87 -5.46 6.47 -11.59
C SER A 87 -3.97 6.58 -11.26
N SER A 88 -3.11 6.41 -12.25
CA SER A 88 -1.66 6.58 -12.10
C SER A 88 -1.27 8.04 -11.85
N ALA A 89 -1.90 8.99 -12.55
CA ALA A 89 -1.70 10.42 -12.29
C ALA A 89 -2.18 10.83 -10.89
N ASP A 90 -3.35 10.31 -10.46
CA ASP A 90 -3.85 10.52 -9.10
C ASP A 90 -2.89 9.96 -8.03
N ALA A 91 -2.24 8.81 -8.28
CA ALA A 91 -1.25 8.23 -7.37
C ALA A 91 0.01 9.08 -7.25
N ALA A 92 0.55 9.54 -8.38
CA ALA A 92 1.71 10.43 -8.40
C ALA A 92 1.41 11.77 -7.70
N ALA A 93 0.24 12.35 -7.97
CA ALA A 93 -0.20 13.59 -7.32
C ALA A 93 -0.42 13.40 -5.80
N PHE A 94 -1.03 12.29 -5.39
CA PHE A 94 -1.14 11.95 -3.97
C PHE A 94 0.23 11.83 -3.32
N ARG A 95 1.16 11.10 -3.94
CA ARG A 95 2.51 10.90 -3.40
C ARG A 95 3.25 12.24 -3.24
N ALA A 96 3.20 13.10 -4.25
CA ALA A 96 3.82 14.41 -4.18
C ALA A 96 3.27 15.26 -3.01
N ARG A 97 1.94 15.26 -2.81
CA ARG A 97 1.30 15.94 -1.67
C ARG A 97 1.70 15.33 -0.33
N PHE A 98 1.74 14.01 -0.23
CA PHE A 98 2.17 13.32 0.99
C PHE A 98 3.61 13.70 1.36
N ASP A 99 4.53 13.67 0.41
CA ASP A 99 5.94 14.02 0.63
C ASP A 99 6.09 15.50 1.01
N ALA A 100 5.32 16.39 0.40
CA ALA A 100 5.32 17.82 0.74
C ALA A 100 4.82 18.08 2.17
N VAL A 101 3.71 17.45 2.57
CA VAL A 101 3.17 17.55 3.94
C VAL A 101 4.18 17.00 4.95
N GLN A 102 4.75 15.83 4.69
CA GLN A 102 5.74 15.22 5.56
C GLN A 102 7.00 16.11 5.70
N LYS A 103 7.48 16.68 4.60
CA LYS A 103 8.63 17.59 4.58
C LYS A 103 8.34 18.83 5.42
N ALA A 104 7.19 19.49 5.22
CA ALA A 104 6.81 20.70 5.96
C ALA A 104 6.73 20.46 7.47
N VAL A 105 6.23 19.31 7.90
CA VAL A 105 6.22 18.95 9.33
C VAL A 105 7.63 18.74 9.85
N ARG A 106 8.48 18.02 9.13
CA ARG A 106 9.87 17.74 9.56
C ARG A 106 10.73 19.00 9.66
N GLU A 107 10.50 19.99 8.84
CA GLU A 107 11.24 21.27 8.87
C GLU A 107 10.93 22.08 10.13
N LYS A 108 9.71 21.95 10.67
CA LYS A 108 9.27 22.71 11.87
C LYS A 108 9.40 21.92 13.16
N TYR A 109 9.24 20.61 13.11
CA TYR A 109 9.18 19.74 14.28
C TYR A 109 10.12 18.54 14.11
N PRO A 110 10.83 18.11 15.17
CA PRO A 110 11.69 16.93 15.12
C PRO A 110 10.84 15.63 15.14
N VAL A 111 9.78 15.59 14.33
CA VAL A 111 8.87 14.44 14.21
C VAL A 111 9.12 13.76 12.88
N THR A 112 9.47 12.50 12.94
CA THR A 112 9.64 11.63 11.76
C THR A 112 8.78 10.39 11.92
N LEU A 113 8.46 9.74 10.80
CA LEU A 113 7.93 8.38 10.86
C LEU A 113 8.94 7.50 11.60
N THR A 114 8.43 6.59 12.42
CA THR A 114 9.30 5.62 13.10
C THR A 114 10.04 4.77 12.07
N ALA A 115 11.17 4.18 12.47
CA ALA A 115 11.93 3.29 11.60
C ALA A 115 11.07 2.13 11.08
N ASP A 116 10.16 1.61 11.90
CA ASP A 116 9.25 0.53 11.50
C ASP A 116 8.24 0.96 10.43
N ALA A 117 7.62 2.14 10.59
CA ALA A 117 6.72 2.69 9.57
C ALA A 117 7.46 2.99 8.26
N ALA A 118 8.65 3.58 8.35
CA ALA A 118 9.49 3.84 7.18
C ALA A 118 9.91 2.54 6.48
N LEU A 119 10.25 1.49 7.25
CA LEU A 119 10.62 0.18 6.72
C LEU A 119 9.42 -0.51 6.06
N LEU A 120 8.23 -0.41 6.64
CA LEU A 120 7.00 -0.95 6.07
C LEU A 120 6.72 -0.30 4.70
N LEU A 121 6.75 1.03 4.62
CA LEU A 121 6.57 1.75 3.36
C LEU A 121 7.64 1.39 2.32
N ALA A 122 8.90 1.20 2.73
CA ALA A 122 9.99 0.84 1.83
C ALA A 122 9.89 -0.60 1.28
N ARG A 123 9.15 -1.49 1.94
CA ARG A 123 8.94 -2.88 1.48
C ARG A 123 7.86 -2.98 0.41
N MET A 124 6.98 -2.00 0.31
CA MET A 124 5.92 -2.00 -0.70
C MET A 124 6.51 -1.72 -2.08
N LYS A 125 6.17 -2.56 -3.07
CA LYS A 125 6.66 -2.44 -4.45
C LYS A 125 6.16 -1.17 -5.14
N ASP A 126 4.93 -0.74 -4.81
CA ASP A 126 4.34 0.48 -5.34
C ASP A 126 4.58 1.64 -4.37
N ALA A 127 5.71 2.34 -4.56
CA ALA A 127 6.11 3.41 -3.66
C ALA A 127 5.13 4.60 -3.63
N GLU A 128 4.37 4.85 -4.71
CA GLU A 128 3.41 5.94 -4.76
C GLU A 128 2.19 5.64 -3.89
N LEU A 129 1.71 4.40 -3.91
CA LEU A 129 0.53 3.97 -3.15
C LEU A 129 0.85 3.51 -1.72
N ALA A 130 2.12 3.21 -1.41
CA ALA A 130 2.51 2.62 -0.13
C ALA A 130 1.91 3.32 1.12
N PRO A 131 1.94 4.66 1.25
CA PRO A 131 1.33 5.31 2.42
C PRO A 131 -0.18 5.10 2.49
N LEU A 132 -0.87 5.18 1.34
CA LEU A 132 -2.31 5.04 1.26
C LEU A 132 -2.75 3.60 1.56
N GLU A 133 -2.08 2.61 0.98
CA GLU A 133 -2.36 1.19 1.22
C GLU A 133 -2.16 0.83 2.69
N THR A 134 -1.07 1.32 3.32
CA THR A 134 -0.78 1.07 4.74
C THR A 134 -1.90 1.57 5.66
N VAL A 135 -2.37 2.80 5.45
CA VAL A 135 -3.44 3.34 6.31
C VAL A 135 -4.81 2.76 5.98
N ALA A 136 -5.05 2.36 4.73
CA ALA A 136 -6.26 1.68 4.32
C ALA A 136 -6.37 0.30 5.00
N GLU A 137 -5.26 -0.43 5.10
CA GLU A 137 -5.15 -1.68 5.86
C GLU A 137 -5.44 -1.46 7.35
N ASP A 138 -4.82 -0.46 7.97
CA ASP A 138 -4.99 -0.10 9.38
C ASP A 138 -6.46 0.15 9.77
N VAL A 139 -7.24 0.80 8.89
CA VAL A 139 -8.66 1.07 9.14
C VAL A 139 -9.60 0.00 8.59
N GLY A 140 -9.06 -1.08 8.06
CA GLY A 140 -9.82 -2.23 7.57
C GLY A 140 -10.63 -1.94 6.31
N VAL A 141 -10.05 -1.24 5.33
CA VAL A 141 -10.63 -1.14 3.98
C VAL A 141 -10.70 -2.55 3.37
N ASP A 142 -11.75 -2.84 2.62
CA ASP A 142 -11.97 -4.17 2.05
C ASP A 142 -10.97 -4.46 0.91
N PRO A 143 -10.09 -5.47 1.03
CA PRO A 143 -9.11 -5.79 0.00
C PRO A 143 -9.70 -6.57 -1.20
N THR A 144 -10.94 -7.02 -1.12
CA THR A 144 -11.62 -7.77 -2.19
C THR A 144 -12.31 -6.87 -3.20
N VAL A 145 -12.08 -5.55 -3.14
CA VAL A 145 -12.64 -4.56 -4.05
C VAL A 145 -11.57 -4.04 -5.00
N TYR A 146 -11.97 -3.80 -6.25
CA TYR A 146 -11.13 -3.12 -7.23
C TYR A 146 -11.25 -1.59 -7.07
N TYR A 147 -10.13 -0.92 -6.91
CA TYR A 147 -10.08 0.52 -6.66
C TYR A 147 -9.41 1.28 -7.81
N THR A 148 -9.74 2.55 -7.96
CA THR A 148 -8.82 3.57 -8.47
C THR A 148 -8.08 4.20 -7.28
N THR A 149 -7.02 4.94 -7.52
CA THR A 149 -6.33 5.68 -6.44
C THR A 149 -7.30 6.57 -5.66
N ARG A 150 -8.20 7.25 -6.37
CA ARG A 150 -9.20 8.13 -5.78
C ARG A 150 -10.20 7.38 -4.91
N THR A 151 -10.73 6.26 -5.39
CA THR A 151 -11.73 5.48 -4.63
C THR A 151 -11.11 4.76 -3.44
N LEU A 152 -9.85 4.35 -3.51
CA LEU A 152 -9.11 3.84 -2.34
C LEU A 152 -8.91 4.94 -1.28
N GLY A 153 -8.52 6.14 -1.72
CA GLY A 153 -8.44 7.32 -0.84
C GLY A 153 -9.78 7.63 -0.17
N GLN A 154 -10.89 7.61 -0.92
CA GLN A 154 -12.23 7.82 -0.36
C GLN A 154 -12.62 6.73 0.64
N ALA A 155 -12.33 5.46 0.35
CA ALA A 155 -12.61 4.35 1.26
C ALA A 155 -11.85 4.48 2.60
N PHE A 156 -10.61 4.98 2.56
CA PHE A 156 -9.87 5.35 3.78
C PHE A 156 -10.57 6.50 4.53
N LEU A 157 -10.92 7.59 3.82
CA LEU A 157 -11.56 8.77 4.43
C LEU A 157 -12.92 8.46 5.07
N ASP A 158 -13.64 7.48 4.56
CA ASP A 158 -14.93 7.04 5.09
C ASP A 158 -14.80 6.23 6.38
N LYS A 159 -13.65 5.57 6.59
CA LYS A 159 -13.38 4.72 7.75
C LYS A 159 -12.49 5.36 8.81
N CYS A 160 -11.69 6.38 8.45
CA CYS A 160 -10.80 7.03 9.40
C CYS A 160 -11.58 7.85 10.45
N ASP A 161 -11.03 7.94 11.67
CA ASP A 161 -11.53 8.82 12.73
C ASP A 161 -11.16 10.27 12.43
N ARG A 162 -12.08 10.99 11.78
CA ARG A 162 -11.88 12.39 11.36
C ARG A 162 -11.56 13.33 12.53
N ALA A 163 -12.17 13.10 13.69
CA ALA A 163 -11.93 13.94 14.87
C ALA A 163 -10.48 13.75 15.38
N ARG A 164 -10.01 12.51 15.37
CA ARG A 164 -8.63 12.17 15.71
C ARG A 164 -7.65 12.74 14.70
N MET A 165 -7.95 12.67 13.39
CA MET A 165 -7.12 13.27 12.35
C MET A 165 -7.04 14.79 12.49
N ALA A 166 -8.16 15.46 12.73
CA ALA A 166 -8.22 16.91 12.96
C ALA A 166 -7.37 17.37 14.17
N GLY A 167 -7.15 16.49 15.15
CA GLY A 167 -6.25 16.75 16.27
C GLY A 167 -4.80 17.05 15.87
N PHE A 168 -4.36 16.59 14.69
CA PHE A 168 -3.03 16.86 14.13
C PHE A 168 -2.97 18.12 13.26
N ALA A 169 -4.09 18.78 12.96
CA ALA A 169 -4.13 19.98 12.12
C ALA A 169 -3.14 21.08 12.53
N PRO A 170 -2.88 21.34 13.84
CA PRO A 170 -1.88 22.33 14.25
C PRO A 170 -0.45 21.98 13.81
N LEU A 171 -0.10 20.69 13.66
CA LEU A 171 1.21 20.28 13.09
C LEU A 171 1.33 20.72 11.65
N PHE A 172 0.29 20.50 10.86
CA PHE A 172 0.27 20.87 9.43
C PHE A 172 0.24 22.40 9.24
N ALA A 173 -0.48 23.12 10.11
CA ALA A 173 -0.49 24.58 10.13
C ALA A 173 0.80 25.20 10.71
N GLY A 174 1.69 24.39 11.29
CA GLY A 174 2.91 24.88 11.93
C GLY A 174 2.68 25.66 13.21
N SER A 175 1.58 25.44 13.91
CA SER A 175 1.18 26.09 15.17
C SER A 175 1.10 25.14 16.37
N ALA A 176 1.62 23.89 16.22
CA ALA A 176 1.62 22.91 17.29
C ALA A 176 2.61 23.28 18.40
N ASP A 177 2.21 23.02 19.65
CA ASP A 177 3.11 23.04 20.80
C ASP A 177 3.99 21.77 20.88
N ALA A 178 4.96 21.77 21.78
CA ALA A 178 5.88 20.66 21.98
C ALA A 178 5.15 19.36 22.41
N GLY A 179 4.04 19.46 23.14
CA GLY A 179 3.27 18.32 23.59
C GLY A 179 2.59 17.60 22.42
N ARG A 180 2.03 18.34 21.46
CA ARG A 180 1.44 17.78 20.25
C ARG A 180 2.49 17.17 19.31
N ALA A 181 3.64 17.80 19.19
CA ALA A 181 4.75 17.24 18.45
C ALA A 181 5.23 15.90 19.06
N ALA A 182 5.34 15.84 20.38
CA ALA A 182 5.68 14.61 21.10
C ALA A 182 4.60 13.52 20.91
N LEU A 183 3.31 13.88 20.90
CA LEU A 183 2.21 12.93 20.68
C LEU A 183 2.30 12.28 19.29
N ALA A 184 2.66 13.03 18.26
CA ALA A 184 2.85 12.47 16.91
C ALA A 184 3.97 11.42 16.88
N ALA A 185 5.07 11.63 17.63
CA ALA A 185 6.15 10.66 17.74
C ALA A 185 5.75 9.40 18.53
N LEU A 186 4.84 9.53 19.51
CA LEU A 186 4.36 8.42 20.34
C LEU A 186 3.27 7.60 19.67
N LEU A 187 2.59 8.12 18.64
CA LEU A 187 1.49 7.48 17.92
C LEU A 187 1.79 7.38 16.42
N PRO A 188 2.81 6.62 16.00
CA PRO A 188 3.31 6.64 14.62
C PRO A 188 2.26 6.24 13.59
N ASN A 189 1.43 5.23 13.84
CA ASN A 189 0.37 4.80 12.91
C ASN A 189 -0.70 5.88 12.78
N THR A 190 -1.13 6.48 13.90
CA THR A 190 -2.09 7.59 13.87
C THR A 190 -1.52 8.82 13.16
N PHE A 191 -0.23 9.08 13.35
CA PHE A 191 0.43 10.18 12.66
C PHE A 191 0.55 9.91 11.15
N LEU A 192 0.83 8.68 10.72
CA LEU A 192 0.82 8.30 9.32
C LEU A 192 -0.58 8.47 8.71
N GLN A 193 -1.63 8.03 9.41
CA GLN A 193 -3.02 8.26 8.99
C GLN A 193 -3.32 9.76 8.84
N ALA A 194 -2.85 10.60 9.78
CA ALA A 194 -3.05 12.04 9.71
C ALA A 194 -2.30 12.70 8.53
N LEU A 195 -1.09 12.24 8.22
CA LEU A 195 -0.33 12.68 7.04
C LEU A 195 -1.08 12.34 5.74
N VAL A 196 -1.58 11.11 5.62
CA VAL A 196 -2.35 10.66 4.46
C VAL A 196 -3.67 11.42 4.37
N TRP A 197 -4.38 11.58 5.50
CA TRP A 197 -5.62 12.37 5.55
C TRP A 197 -5.39 13.80 5.06
N GLN A 198 -4.34 14.46 5.53
CA GLN A 198 -3.97 15.81 5.09
C GLN A 198 -3.63 15.84 3.59
N ALA A 199 -2.87 14.86 3.08
CA ALA A 199 -2.51 14.78 1.67
C ALA A 199 -3.72 14.57 0.74
N LEU A 200 -4.76 13.88 1.23
CA LEU A 200 -6.00 13.66 0.48
C LEU A 200 -6.98 14.83 0.53
N THR A 201 -6.99 15.59 1.63
CA THR A 201 -7.98 16.65 1.88
C THR A 201 -7.46 18.08 1.71
N ALA A 202 -6.12 18.26 1.63
CA ALA A 202 -5.56 19.57 1.37
C ALA A 202 -6.00 20.08 -0.01
N PRO A 203 -6.33 21.37 -0.15
CA PRO A 203 -6.50 21.97 -1.47
C PRO A 203 -5.22 21.79 -2.30
N GLU A 204 -5.37 21.71 -3.63
CA GLU A 204 -4.23 21.59 -4.53
C GLU A 204 -3.14 22.61 -4.18
N LEU A 205 -1.90 22.12 -4.09
CA LEU A 205 -0.77 23.02 -3.90
C LEU A 205 -0.78 24.03 -5.06
N PRO A 206 -0.65 25.35 -4.80
CA PRO A 206 -0.52 26.30 -5.89
C PRO A 206 0.64 25.85 -6.77
N GLU A 207 0.40 25.83 -8.09
CA GLU A 207 1.46 25.58 -9.08
C GLU A 207 2.63 26.52 -8.75
N VAL A 208 3.79 25.92 -8.52
CA VAL A 208 5.03 26.68 -8.41
C VAL A 208 5.28 27.24 -9.79
N THR A 209 4.81 28.46 -10.05
CA THR A 209 5.27 29.22 -11.20
C THR A 209 6.77 29.40 -11.01
N GLU A 210 7.56 28.61 -11.74
CA GLU A 210 8.97 28.94 -11.93
C GLU A 210 9.02 30.35 -12.53
N HIS A 211 9.30 31.32 -11.69
CA HIS A 211 9.75 32.61 -12.19
C HIS A 211 11.12 32.35 -12.84
N GLU A 212 11.13 32.20 -14.16
CA GLU A 212 12.31 32.47 -14.95
C GLU A 212 12.67 33.94 -14.71
N ASP A 213 13.56 34.18 -13.77
CA ASP A 213 14.28 35.45 -13.69
C ASP A 213 15.29 35.51 -14.87
N LEU A 214 14.98 36.35 -15.81
CA LEU A 214 15.85 36.82 -16.88
C LEU A 214 17.01 37.64 -16.35
#